data_87ad51ca120fea70086bd7562f1cfb8f
#
_entry.id   87ad51ca120fea70086bd7562f1cfb8f
#
_cell.length_a   1.000
_cell.length_b   1.000
_cell.length_c   1.000
_cell.angle_alpha   90.00
_cell.angle_beta   90.00
_cell.angle_gamma   90.00
#
_symmetry.space_group_name_H-M   'P 1'
#
loop_
_entity.id
_entity.type
_entity.pdbx_description
1 polymer ?
#
loop_
_entity_poly.entity_id
_entity_poly.type
_entity_poly.pdbx_seq_one_letter_code
_entity_poly.pdbx_strand_id
1 'polypeptide(L)'
;MRNIVAIDDAVGLVLFSASFGVANALEQGRIDPISVIVEPLVEIVFSLGLGALAGFVLNQLEVYFHSRSKRMSLSVAFVLLTVGLSMLSFQIGPVHCSFSLLLVCMMTGTVFCNICPTSDELMDRLDRWVSPVNILFFVLSGAELDLNILSNPLVLLIGVVYITSRSLGKISGSYVSCRATHCSEKIQKYLGITLLPQAGVALGMAAEAAELSDGHMVRNVVLFSVLVYELVGPTLTKFSLTAAGEIEPEGRTSARTANKPEVPVTLD
;
A
#
# COMPACT_ATOMS: atom_id res chain seq x y z
N MET A 1 -3.70 13.85 5.51
CA MET A 1 -3.07 13.06 4.42
C MET A 1 -2.96 11.57 4.74
N ARG A 2 -2.34 11.13 5.84
CA ARG A 2 -2.14 9.69 6.15
C ARG A 2 -3.42 8.85 6.03
N ASN A 3 -4.53 9.29 6.60
CA ASN A 3 -5.80 8.54 6.58
C ASN A 3 -6.40 8.40 5.17
N ILE A 4 -6.21 9.41 4.31
CA ILE A 4 -6.71 9.37 2.93
C ILE A 4 -5.91 8.35 2.12
N VAL A 5 -4.58 8.35 2.25
CA VAL A 5 -3.70 7.37 1.59
C VAL A 5 -4.04 5.95 2.05
N ALA A 6 -4.20 5.73 3.35
CA ALA A 6 -4.52 4.41 3.89
C ALA A 6 -5.87 3.86 3.37
N ILE A 7 -6.88 4.72 3.24
CA ILE A 7 -8.19 4.32 2.66
C ILE A 7 -8.08 4.06 1.16
N ASP A 8 -7.32 4.87 0.44
CA ASP A 8 -7.06 4.70 -0.99
C ASP A 8 -6.38 3.35 -1.26
N ASP A 9 -5.34 3.02 -0.49
CA ASP A 9 -4.66 1.74 -0.59
C ASP A 9 -5.59 0.57 -0.24
N ALA A 10 -6.41 0.70 0.81
CA ALA A 10 -7.36 -0.35 1.21
C ALA A 10 -8.39 -0.62 0.11
N VAL A 11 -8.98 0.42 -0.47
CA VAL A 11 -9.94 0.28 -1.59
C VAL A 11 -9.23 -0.30 -2.82
N GLY A 12 -8.02 0.15 -3.10
CA GLY A 12 -7.19 -0.37 -4.19
C GLY A 12 -6.93 -1.86 -4.07
N LEU A 13 -6.57 -2.34 -2.88
CA LEU A 13 -6.32 -3.75 -2.59
C LEU A 13 -7.59 -4.61 -2.74
N VAL A 14 -8.73 -4.14 -2.25
CA VAL A 14 -10.01 -4.87 -2.39
C VAL A 14 -10.39 -5.00 -3.87
N LEU A 15 -10.28 -3.92 -4.65
CA LEU A 15 -10.57 -3.94 -6.08
C LEU A 15 -9.58 -4.81 -6.86
N PHE A 16 -8.31 -4.77 -6.48
CA PHE A 16 -7.28 -5.62 -7.07
C PHE A 16 -7.57 -7.10 -6.80
N SER A 17 -7.81 -7.49 -5.54
CA SER A 17 -8.11 -8.88 -5.19
C SER A 17 -9.34 -9.41 -5.91
N ALA A 18 -10.42 -8.59 -6.02
CA ALA A 18 -11.60 -8.96 -6.79
C ALA A 18 -11.26 -9.19 -8.28
N SER A 19 -10.49 -8.27 -8.88
CA SER A 19 -10.10 -8.36 -10.30
C SER A 19 -9.16 -9.52 -10.56
N PHE A 20 -8.21 -9.76 -9.66
CA PHE A 20 -7.24 -10.84 -9.73
C PHE A 20 -7.93 -12.21 -9.60
N GLY A 21 -8.85 -12.35 -8.64
CA GLY A 21 -9.64 -13.57 -8.47
C GLY A 21 -10.47 -13.90 -9.72
N VAL A 22 -11.11 -12.90 -10.34
CA VAL A 22 -11.84 -13.08 -11.61
C VAL A 22 -10.87 -13.49 -12.74
N ALA A 23 -9.73 -12.83 -12.87
CA ALA A 23 -8.75 -13.16 -13.91
C ALA A 23 -8.23 -14.61 -13.75
N ASN A 24 -7.89 -14.99 -12.53
CA ASN A 24 -7.42 -16.35 -12.20
C ASN A 24 -8.48 -17.43 -12.49
N ALA A 25 -9.75 -17.18 -12.16
CA ALA A 25 -10.85 -18.06 -12.47
C ALA A 25 -11.02 -18.26 -14.00
N LEU A 26 -10.90 -17.18 -14.76
CA LEU A 26 -10.99 -17.24 -16.23
C LEU A 26 -9.81 -18.01 -16.85
N GLU A 27 -8.59 -17.81 -16.36
CA GLU A 27 -7.41 -18.57 -16.83
C GLU A 27 -7.54 -20.08 -16.57
N GLN A 28 -8.10 -20.44 -15.42
CA GLN A 28 -8.34 -21.85 -15.09
C GLN A 28 -9.50 -22.48 -15.88
N GLY A 29 -10.12 -21.73 -16.80
CA GLY A 29 -11.24 -22.19 -17.61
C GLY A 29 -12.54 -22.40 -16.81
N ARG A 30 -12.62 -21.84 -15.60
CA ARG A 30 -13.79 -21.89 -14.72
C ARG A 30 -14.74 -20.74 -15.07
N ILE A 31 -15.53 -20.90 -16.14
CA ILE A 31 -16.45 -19.85 -16.62
C ILE A 31 -17.82 -19.95 -15.92
N ASP A 32 -17.90 -20.63 -14.80
CA ASP A 32 -19.13 -20.70 -14.02
C ASP A 32 -19.36 -19.39 -13.24
N PRO A 33 -20.61 -18.89 -13.16
CA PRO A 33 -20.90 -17.68 -12.38
C PRO A 33 -20.44 -17.74 -10.91
N ILE A 34 -20.36 -18.95 -10.35
CA ILE A 34 -19.87 -19.17 -8.98
C ILE A 34 -18.38 -18.86 -8.90
N SER A 35 -17.57 -19.41 -9.80
CA SER A 35 -16.13 -19.19 -9.80
C SER A 35 -15.74 -17.74 -10.10
N VAL A 36 -16.50 -17.06 -10.96
CA VAL A 36 -16.17 -15.69 -11.39
C VAL A 36 -16.60 -14.62 -10.37
N ILE A 37 -17.68 -14.85 -9.63
CA ILE A 37 -18.26 -13.82 -8.73
C ILE A 37 -18.13 -14.24 -7.27
N VAL A 38 -18.45 -15.48 -6.92
CA VAL A 38 -18.52 -15.91 -5.53
C VAL A 38 -17.13 -16.17 -4.95
N GLU A 39 -16.22 -16.79 -5.70
CA GLU A 39 -14.87 -17.12 -5.22
C GLU A 39 -14.09 -15.82 -4.82
N PRO A 40 -14.03 -14.74 -5.63
CA PRO A 40 -13.36 -13.51 -5.22
C PRO A 40 -13.99 -12.85 -4.01
N LEU A 41 -15.33 -12.89 -3.88
CA LEU A 41 -16.00 -12.33 -2.70
C LEU A 41 -15.69 -13.13 -1.43
N VAL A 42 -15.69 -14.46 -1.55
CA VAL A 42 -15.30 -15.34 -0.45
C VAL A 42 -13.85 -15.12 -0.07
N GLU A 43 -12.95 -15.01 -1.04
CA GLU A 43 -11.53 -14.72 -0.82
C GLU A 43 -11.34 -13.41 -0.03
N ILE A 44 -12.03 -12.33 -0.40
CA ILE A 44 -11.97 -11.05 0.32
C ILE A 44 -12.45 -11.23 1.76
N VAL A 45 -13.61 -11.85 1.97
CA VAL A 45 -14.19 -12.03 3.31
C VAL A 45 -13.29 -12.90 4.20
N PHE A 46 -12.78 -14.01 3.67
CA PHE A 46 -11.87 -14.89 4.41
C PHE A 46 -10.52 -14.20 4.70
N SER A 47 -9.98 -13.45 3.75
CA SER A 47 -8.74 -12.69 3.94
C SER A 47 -8.88 -11.62 5.03
N LEU A 48 -9.96 -10.86 5.01
CA LEU A 48 -10.25 -9.88 6.06
C LEU A 48 -10.49 -10.56 7.41
N GLY A 49 -11.19 -11.70 7.43
CA GLY A 49 -11.43 -12.49 8.64
C GLY A 49 -10.14 -13.05 9.24
N LEU A 50 -9.29 -13.67 8.42
CA LEU A 50 -7.99 -14.19 8.85
C LEU A 50 -7.08 -13.06 9.35
N GLY A 51 -7.02 -11.96 8.63
CA GLY A 51 -6.23 -10.78 9.01
C GLY A 51 -6.71 -10.16 10.33
N ALA A 52 -8.03 -10.05 10.51
CA ALA A 52 -8.60 -9.55 11.77
C ALA A 52 -8.27 -10.46 12.96
N LEU A 53 -8.41 -11.77 12.77
CA LEU A 53 -8.05 -12.76 13.79
C LEU A 53 -6.56 -12.69 14.13
N ALA A 54 -5.71 -12.63 13.11
CA ALA A 54 -4.26 -12.51 13.28
C ALA A 54 -3.88 -11.23 14.04
N GLY A 55 -4.44 -10.07 13.67
CA GLY A 55 -4.20 -8.81 14.36
C GLY A 55 -4.65 -8.83 15.83
N PHE A 56 -5.79 -9.46 16.11
CA PHE A 56 -6.28 -9.65 17.48
C PHE A 56 -5.36 -10.57 18.29
N VAL A 57 -4.95 -11.71 17.72
CA VAL A 57 -4.05 -12.66 18.39
C VAL A 57 -2.68 -12.01 18.66
N LEU A 58 -2.15 -11.26 17.69
CA LEU A 58 -0.90 -10.53 17.87
C LEU A 58 -1.00 -9.54 19.04
N ASN A 59 -2.09 -8.78 19.14
CA ASN A 59 -2.31 -7.88 20.28
C ASN A 59 -2.33 -8.62 21.63
N GLN A 60 -2.99 -9.77 21.69
CA GLN A 60 -3.01 -10.58 22.92
C GLN A 60 -1.62 -11.09 23.31
N LEU A 61 -0.83 -11.52 22.32
CA LEU A 61 0.53 -11.98 22.55
C LEU A 61 1.45 -10.83 23.02
N GLU A 62 1.29 -9.63 22.46
CA GLU A 62 2.08 -8.45 22.82
C GLU A 62 1.92 -8.05 24.30
N VAL A 63 0.75 -8.29 24.89
CA VAL A 63 0.48 -8.00 26.31
C VAL A 63 1.39 -8.81 27.25
N TYR A 64 1.77 -10.03 26.87
CA TYR A 64 2.63 -10.89 27.69
C TYR A 64 4.12 -10.48 27.64
N PHE A 65 4.54 -9.76 26.61
CA PHE A 65 5.94 -9.39 26.42
C PHE A 65 6.21 -7.94 26.84
N HIS A 66 6.98 -7.74 27.90
CA HIS A 66 7.34 -6.41 28.40
C HIS A 66 8.63 -5.85 27.76
N SER A 67 9.47 -6.71 27.16
CA SER A 67 10.73 -6.31 26.55
C SER A 67 10.50 -5.79 25.15
N ARG A 68 10.97 -4.59 24.87
CA ARG A 68 10.86 -3.88 23.58
C ARG A 68 11.43 -4.67 22.40
N SER A 69 12.58 -5.34 22.59
CA SER A 69 13.21 -6.17 21.55
C SER A 69 12.41 -7.43 21.27
N LYS A 70 11.85 -8.08 22.32
CA LYS A 70 11.04 -9.29 22.16
C LYS A 70 9.72 -8.99 21.42
N ARG A 71 9.09 -7.86 21.68
CA ARG A 71 7.89 -7.40 20.97
C ARG A 71 8.15 -7.24 19.49
N MET A 72 9.24 -6.55 19.11
CA MET A 72 9.60 -6.36 17.70
C MET A 72 9.86 -7.72 17.00
N SER A 73 10.62 -8.61 17.63
CA SER A 73 10.88 -9.94 17.07
C SER A 73 9.61 -10.78 16.96
N LEU A 74 8.71 -10.68 17.95
CA LEU A 74 7.40 -11.33 17.92
C LEU A 74 6.56 -10.82 16.74
N SER A 75 6.45 -9.50 16.56
CA SER A 75 5.68 -8.91 15.47
C SER A 75 6.20 -9.35 14.11
N VAL A 76 7.51 -9.31 13.89
CA VAL A 76 8.12 -9.77 12.63
C VAL A 76 7.84 -11.26 12.39
N ALA A 77 8.08 -12.12 13.40
CA ALA A 77 7.81 -13.55 13.29
C ALA A 77 6.32 -13.84 13.04
N PHE A 78 5.43 -13.07 13.69
CA PHE A 78 4.00 -13.23 13.52
C PHE A 78 3.51 -12.78 12.14
N VAL A 79 4.06 -11.71 11.59
CA VAL A 79 3.78 -11.29 10.20
C VAL A 79 4.21 -12.39 9.23
N LEU A 80 5.40 -12.96 9.38
CA LEU A 80 5.86 -14.06 8.54
C LEU A 80 4.97 -15.31 8.68
N LEU A 81 4.52 -15.63 9.89
CA LEU A 81 3.55 -16.69 10.12
C LEU A 81 2.22 -16.41 9.41
N THR A 82 1.72 -15.19 9.50
CA THR A 82 0.46 -14.78 8.84
C THR A 82 0.58 -14.87 7.32
N VAL A 83 1.74 -14.47 6.76
CA VAL A 83 2.05 -14.65 5.34
C VAL A 83 2.05 -16.13 4.97
N GLY A 84 2.70 -16.99 5.76
CA GLY A 84 2.69 -18.45 5.54
C GLY A 84 1.29 -19.05 5.60
N LEU A 85 0.44 -18.59 6.53
CA LEU A 85 -0.95 -19.03 6.63
C LEU A 85 -1.81 -18.57 5.44
N SER A 86 -1.56 -17.39 4.90
CA SER A 86 -2.29 -16.88 3.74
C SER A 86 -1.98 -17.62 2.44
N MET A 87 -0.86 -18.37 2.38
CA MET A 87 -0.53 -19.22 1.25
C MET A 87 -1.30 -20.56 1.22
N LEU A 88 -2.08 -20.84 2.28
CA LEU A 88 -2.91 -22.03 2.31
C LEU A 88 -4.14 -21.82 1.41
N SER A 89 -4.42 -22.80 0.57
CA SER A 89 -5.66 -22.87 -0.21
C SER A 89 -6.42 -24.14 0.15
N PHE A 90 -7.72 -24.07 0.20
CA PHE A 90 -8.59 -25.19 0.50
C PHE A 90 -9.87 -25.11 -0.31
N GLN A 91 -10.55 -26.23 -0.45
CA GLN A 91 -11.81 -26.31 -1.19
C GLN A 91 -12.97 -26.58 -0.22
N ILE A 92 -14.02 -25.77 -0.33
CA ILE A 92 -15.27 -25.97 0.40
C ILE A 92 -16.37 -26.27 -0.64
N GLY A 93 -16.61 -27.55 -0.90
CA GLY A 93 -17.56 -27.97 -1.94
C GLY A 93 -17.10 -27.54 -3.34
N PRO A 94 -17.91 -26.81 -4.10
CA PRO A 94 -17.56 -26.34 -5.44
C PRO A 94 -16.69 -25.07 -5.44
N VAL A 95 -16.54 -24.39 -4.27
CA VAL A 95 -15.84 -23.11 -4.15
C VAL A 95 -14.39 -23.33 -3.76
N HIS A 96 -13.47 -22.76 -4.54
CA HIS A 96 -12.06 -22.72 -4.21
C HIS A 96 -11.81 -21.51 -3.30
N CYS A 97 -11.30 -21.77 -2.10
CA CYS A 97 -10.99 -20.74 -1.11
C CYS A 97 -9.49 -20.51 -1.06
N SER A 98 -9.07 -19.34 -1.47
CA SER A 98 -7.72 -18.81 -1.31
C SER A 98 -7.75 -17.58 -0.41
N PHE A 99 -6.58 -17.05 -0.06
CA PHE A 99 -6.44 -15.82 0.70
C PHE A 99 -5.62 -14.83 -0.11
N SER A 100 -6.08 -13.58 -0.19
CA SER A 100 -5.25 -12.49 -0.69
C SER A 100 -4.24 -12.09 0.37
N LEU A 101 -2.97 -12.36 0.10
CA LEU A 101 -1.84 -12.06 0.99
C LEU A 101 -1.83 -10.60 1.46
N LEU A 102 -2.02 -9.68 0.52
CA LEU A 102 -1.98 -8.24 0.80
C LEU A 102 -3.16 -7.79 1.69
N LEU A 103 -4.37 -8.32 1.44
CA LEU A 103 -5.54 -8.03 2.28
C LEU A 103 -5.39 -8.58 3.70
N VAL A 104 -4.87 -9.81 3.85
CA VAL A 104 -4.61 -10.41 5.16
C VAL A 104 -3.62 -9.54 5.94
N CYS A 105 -2.50 -9.16 5.34
CA CYS A 105 -1.49 -8.32 6.00
C CYS A 105 -2.03 -6.92 6.35
N MET A 106 -2.76 -6.30 5.44
CA MET A 106 -3.39 -4.99 5.67
C MET A 106 -4.36 -5.04 6.85
N MET A 107 -5.23 -6.05 6.89
CA MET A 107 -6.22 -6.17 7.95
C MET A 107 -5.58 -6.53 9.30
N THR A 108 -4.53 -7.37 9.29
CA THR A 108 -3.73 -7.67 10.49
C THR A 108 -3.17 -6.39 11.11
N GLY A 109 -2.53 -5.54 10.30
CA GLY A 109 -2.00 -4.26 10.75
C GLY A 109 -3.09 -3.30 11.22
N THR A 110 -4.21 -3.22 10.49
CA THR A 110 -5.34 -2.36 10.83
C THR A 110 -5.93 -2.72 12.19
N VAL A 111 -6.24 -3.99 12.43
CA VAL A 111 -6.80 -4.44 13.71
C VAL A 111 -5.80 -4.27 14.84
N PHE A 112 -4.55 -4.67 14.62
CA PHE A 112 -3.49 -4.51 15.61
C PHE A 112 -3.30 -3.04 16.04
N CYS A 113 -3.15 -2.12 15.08
CA CYS A 113 -2.94 -0.69 15.39
C CYS A 113 -4.12 -0.02 16.08
N ASN A 114 -5.35 -0.50 15.83
CA ASN A 114 -6.53 0.07 16.49
C ASN A 114 -6.78 -0.48 17.90
N ILE A 115 -6.29 -1.68 18.22
CA ILE A 115 -6.57 -2.34 19.51
C ILE A 115 -5.39 -2.22 20.46
N CYS A 116 -4.14 -2.22 19.96
CA CYS A 116 -2.93 -2.22 20.77
C CYS A 116 -2.59 -0.81 21.27
N PRO A 117 -2.55 -0.55 22.59
CA PRO A 117 -2.24 0.77 23.14
C PRO A 117 -0.81 1.23 22.88
N THR A 118 0.11 0.32 22.60
CA THR A 118 1.53 0.58 22.35
C THR A 118 1.91 0.45 20.88
N SER A 119 0.92 0.45 19.98
CA SER A 119 1.11 0.30 18.53
C SER A 119 2.04 1.37 17.96
N ASP A 120 1.88 2.63 18.35
CA ASP A 120 2.69 3.75 17.82
C ASP A 120 4.19 3.55 18.09
N GLU A 121 4.56 3.18 19.34
CA GLU A 121 5.96 2.93 19.68
C GLU A 121 6.54 1.74 18.90
N LEU A 122 5.74 0.70 18.69
CA LEU A 122 6.15 -0.48 17.95
C LEU A 122 6.29 -0.19 16.46
N MET A 123 5.34 0.55 15.86
CA MET A 123 5.39 0.95 14.45
C MET A 123 6.61 1.84 14.15
N ASP A 124 6.93 2.82 15.00
CA ASP A 124 8.13 3.64 14.85
C ASP A 124 9.44 2.82 14.86
N ARG A 125 9.45 1.69 15.54
CA ARG A 125 10.58 0.76 15.57
C ARG A 125 10.64 -0.13 14.36
N LEU A 126 9.49 -0.67 13.95
CA LEU A 126 9.35 -1.47 12.76
C LEU A 126 9.74 -0.67 11.52
N ASP A 127 9.33 0.58 11.39
CA ASP A 127 9.72 1.47 10.29
C ASP A 127 11.24 1.59 10.15
N ARG A 128 11.94 1.72 11.28
CA ARG A 128 13.41 1.76 11.27
C ARG A 128 14.05 0.43 10.89
N TRP A 129 13.47 -0.68 11.32
CA TRP A 129 13.96 -2.01 11.03
C TRP A 129 13.66 -2.43 9.58
N VAL A 130 12.49 -2.06 9.07
CA VAL A 130 12.04 -2.38 7.70
C VAL A 130 12.78 -1.54 6.65
N SER A 131 13.35 -0.39 7.01
CA SER A 131 14.03 0.50 6.07
C SER A 131 15.06 -0.20 5.17
N PRO A 132 16.00 -1.05 5.65
CA PRO A 132 16.91 -1.81 4.79
C PRO A 132 16.19 -2.83 3.89
N VAL A 133 15.10 -3.43 4.39
CA VAL A 133 14.29 -4.38 3.62
C VAL A 133 13.58 -3.67 2.48
N ASN A 134 13.06 -2.47 2.72
CA ASN A 134 12.46 -1.63 1.68
C ASN A 134 13.48 -1.27 0.58
N ILE A 135 14.71 -0.89 0.96
CA ILE A 135 15.77 -0.60 -0.01
C ILE A 135 16.03 -1.83 -0.89
N LEU A 136 16.19 -3.01 -0.28
CA LEU A 136 16.40 -4.25 -0.99
C LEU A 136 15.22 -4.58 -1.93
N PHE A 137 13.99 -4.40 -1.45
CA PHE A 137 12.77 -4.61 -2.23
C PHE A 137 12.73 -3.70 -3.47
N PHE A 138 13.02 -2.40 -3.33
CA PHE A 138 13.05 -1.48 -4.46
C PHE A 138 14.19 -1.78 -5.44
N VAL A 139 15.36 -2.17 -4.94
CA VAL A 139 16.49 -2.56 -5.80
C VAL A 139 16.15 -3.81 -6.61
N LEU A 140 15.59 -4.83 -5.98
CA LEU A 140 15.18 -6.06 -6.67
C LEU A 140 14.08 -5.78 -7.69
N SER A 141 13.04 -5.02 -7.31
CA SER A 141 11.95 -4.64 -8.22
C SER A 141 12.47 -3.85 -9.43
N GLY A 142 13.46 -2.95 -9.21
CA GLY A 142 14.11 -2.23 -10.31
C GLY A 142 14.97 -3.13 -11.21
N ALA A 143 15.65 -4.14 -10.63
CA ALA A 143 16.44 -5.10 -11.38
C ALA A 143 15.58 -6.04 -12.24
N GLU A 144 14.34 -6.29 -11.84
CA GLU A 144 13.37 -7.10 -12.58
C GLU A 144 12.67 -6.37 -13.73
N LEU A 145 12.87 -5.03 -13.85
CA LEU A 145 12.34 -4.25 -14.95
C LEU A 145 13.05 -4.62 -16.26
N ASP A 146 12.32 -5.24 -17.15
CA ASP A 146 12.85 -5.55 -18.49
C ASP A 146 12.77 -4.33 -19.41
N LEU A 147 13.91 -3.67 -19.60
CA LEU A 147 14.02 -2.49 -20.46
C LEU A 147 13.78 -2.81 -21.95
N ASN A 148 13.95 -4.07 -22.39
CA ASN A 148 13.68 -4.45 -23.76
C ASN A 148 12.19 -4.37 -24.11
N ILE A 149 11.32 -4.58 -23.13
CA ILE A 149 9.86 -4.44 -23.30
C ILE A 149 9.49 -2.99 -23.61
N LEU A 150 10.22 -2.03 -23.05
CA LEU A 150 10.02 -0.61 -23.34
C LEU A 150 10.38 -0.23 -24.78
N SER A 151 11.14 -1.06 -25.50
CA SER A 151 11.42 -0.89 -26.92
C SER A 151 10.20 -1.21 -27.80
N ASN A 152 9.19 -1.90 -27.25
CA ASN A 152 7.95 -2.14 -27.94
C ASN A 152 7.03 -0.91 -27.84
N PRO A 153 6.71 -0.23 -28.97
CA PRO A 153 5.95 1.00 -28.95
C PRO A 153 4.53 0.83 -28.40
N LEU A 154 3.96 -0.37 -28.51
CA LEU A 154 2.63 -0.66 -27.97
C LEU A 154 2.66 -0.70 -26.44
N VAL A 155 3.65 -1.33 -25.83
CA VAL A 155 3.79 -1.41 -24.36
C VAL A 155 4.09 -0.03 -23.79
N LEU A 156 4.96 0.74 -24.47
CA LEU A 156 5.23 2.12 -24.08
C LEU A 156 3.96 2.98 -24.13
N LEU A 157 3.15 2.84 -25.19
CA LEU A 157 1.87 3.53 -25.30
C LEU A 157 0.92 3.17 -24.16
N ILE A 158 0.79 1.88 -23.84
CA ILE A 158 -0.02 1.40 -22.71
C ILE A 158 0.48 2.02 -21.39
N GLY A 159 1.80 2.05 -21.17
CA GLY A 159 2.40 2.68 -19.99
C GLY A 159 2.09 4.17 -19.87
N VAL A 160 2.20 4.92 -20.97
CA VAL A 160 1.86 6.35 -21.00
C VAL A 160 0.38 6.58 -20.76
N VAL A 161 -0.50 5.79 -21.39
CA VAL A 161 -1.96 5.85 -21.16
C VAL A 161 -2.29 5.53 -19.71
N TYR A 162 -1.65 4.52 -19.13
CA TYR A 162 -1.83 4.15 -17.71
C TYR A 162 -1.42 5.31 -16.78
N ILE A 163 -0.21 5.89 -16.98
CA ILE A 163 0.27 7.01 -16.16
C ILE A 163 -0.67 8.23 -16.26
N THR A 164 -1.07 8.59 -17.49
CA THR A 164 -1.94 9.75 -17.70
C THR A 164 -3.35 9.55 -17.16
N SER A 165 -3.98 8.40 -17.42
CA SER A 165 -5.33 8.11 -16.94
C SER A 165 -5.38 8.03 -15.42
N ARG A 166 -4.38 7.39 -14.79
CA ARG A 166 -4.27 7.32 -13.34
C ARG A 166 -4.06 8.70 -12.72
N SER A 167 -3.17 9.51 -13.28
CA SER A 167 -2.90 10.86 -12.79
C SER A 167 -4.16 11.74 -12.89
N LEU A 168 -4.85 11.70 -14.02
CA LEU A 168 -6.12 12.42 -14.20
C LEU A 168 -7.21 11.92 -13.25
N GLY A 169 -7.31 10.60 -13.05
CA GLY A 169 -8.26 10.00 -12.12
C GLY A 169 -8.01 10.44 -10.67
N LYS A 170 -6.77 10.42 -10.20
CA LYS A 170 -6.38 10.86 -8.85
C LYS A 170 -6.64 12.36 -8.64
N ILE A 171 -6.27 13.21 -9.60
CA ILE A 171 -6.46 14.66 -9.51
C ILE A 171 -7.94 15.02 -9.56
N SER A 172 -8.67 14.48 -10.54
CA SER A 172 -10.09 14.78 -10.70
C SER A 172 -10.95 14.19 -9.58
N GLY A 173 -10.70 12.94 -9.18
CA GLY A 173 -11.39 12.27 -8.09
C GLY A 173 -11.20 12.99 -6.75
N SER A 174 -9.98 13.36 -6.41
CA SER A 174 -9.72 14.13 -5.18
C SER A 174 -10.34 15.53 -5.23
N TYR A 175 -10.28 16.21 -6.38
CA TYR A 175 -10.91 17.52 -6.55
C TYR A 175 -12.44 17.46 -6.36
N VAL A 176 -13.10 16.51 -7.03
CA VAL A 176 -14.57 16.33 -6.93
C VAL A 176 -14.97 15.96 -5.50
N SER A 177 -14.25 15.02 -4.87
CA SER A 177 -14.52 14.60 -3.49
C SER A 177 -14.33 15.74 -2.49
N CYS A 178 -13.23 16.49 -2.59
CA CYS A 178 -12.97 17.63 -1.71
C CYS A 178 -13.99 18.76 -1.92
N ARG A 179 -14.47 18.95 -3.15
CA ARG A 179 -15.53 19.93 -3.43
C ARG A 179 -16.87 19.50 -2.86
N ALA A 180 -17.21 18.22 -2.97
CA ALA A 180 -18.45 17.66 -2.40
C ALA A 180 -18.48 17.73 -0.86
N THR A 181 -17.32 17.60 -0.22
CA THR A 181 -17.17 17.67 1.24
C THR A 181 -16.83 19.08 1.76
N HIS A 182 -16.92 20.08 0.90
CA HIS A 182 -16.63 21.51 1.26
C HIS A 182 -15.26 21.72 1.91
N CYS A 183 -14.25 21.00 1.50
CA CYS A 183 -12.86 21.21 1.95
C CYS A 183 -12.35 22.60 1.53
N SER A 184 -11.29 23.08 2.20
CA SER A 184 -10.67 24.36 1.83
C SER A 184 -10.15 24.33 0.38
N GLU A 185 -10.15 25.49 -0.30
CA GLU A 185 -9.71 25.60 -1.71
C GLU A 185 -8.29 25.10 -1.93
N LYS A 186 -7.40 25.29 -0.94
CA LYS A 186 -6.03 24.77 -0.99
C LYS A 186 -6.00 23.26 -1.07
N ILE A 187 -6.79 22.58 -0.24
CA ILE A 187 -6.90 21.11 -0.25
C ILE A 187 -7.48 20.64 -1.59
N GLN A 188 -8.55 21.26 -2.06
CA GLN A 188 -9.17 20.89 -3.34
C GLN A 188 -8.17 20.94 -4.50
N LYS A 189 -7.29 21.94 -4.51
CA LYS A 189 -6.35 22.19 -5.62
C LYS A 189 -5.12 21.29 -5.58
N TYR A 190 -4.57 21.02 -4.38
CA TYR A 190 -3.24 20.42 -4.25
C TYR A 190 -3.25 18.96 -3.78
N LEU A 191 -4.34 18.49 -3.16
CA LEU A 191 -4.41 17.12 -2.63
C LEU A 191 -4.17 16.06 -3.72
N GLY A 192 -4.81 16.20 -4.89
CA GLY A 192 -4.67 15.23 -5.97
C GLY A 192 -3.24 15.04 -6.45
N ILE A 193 -2.46 16.13 -6.50
CA ILE A 193 -1.06 16.06 -6.91
C ILE A 193 -0.20 15.35 -5.85
N THR A 194 -0.49 15.55 -4.57
CA THR A 194 0.23 14.88 -3.49
C THR A 194 -0.09 13.39 -3.35
N LEU A 195 -1.15 12.91 -4.01
CA LEU A 195 -1.54 11.51 -4.07
C LEU A 195 -0.97 10.76 -5.30
N LEU A 196 -0.19 11.44 -6.15
CA LEU A 196 0.40 10.82 -7.35
C LEU A 196 1.49 9.80 -7.07
N PRO A 197 2.42 10.00 -6.10
CA PRO A 197 3.45 9.01 -5.80
C PRO A 197 2.83 7.64 -5.54
N GLN A 198 3.45 6.59 -6.06
CA GLN A 198 2.98 5.22 -5.97
C GLN A 198 4.18 4.30 -5.84
N ALA A 199 4.24 3.49 -4.80
CA ALA A 199 5.37 2.62 -4.54
C ALA A 199 4.96 1.23 -4.04
N GLY A 200 5.20 0.92 -2.78
CA GLY A 200 5.18 -0.41 -2.20
C GLY A 200 3.94 -1.27 -2.51
N VAL A 201 2.73 -0.74 -2.28
CA VAL A 201 1.48 -1.49 -2.52
C VAL A 201 1.31 -1.84 -4.00
N ALA A 202 1.61 -0.89 -4.90
CA ALA A 202 1.52 -1.14 -6.34
C ALA A 202 2.53 -2.17 -6.82
N LEU A 203 3.75 -2.17 -6.28
CA LEU A 203 4.76 -3.18 -6.58
C LEU A 203 4.34 -4.56 -6.05
N GLY A 204 3.74 -4.63 -4.86
CA GLY A 204 3.20 -5.86 -4.31
C GLY A 204 2.09 -6.45 -5.20
N MET A 205 1.12 -5.63 -5.60
CA MET A 205 0.06 -6.03 -6.53
C MET A 205 0.63 -6.47 -7.89
N ALA A 206 1.65 -5.78 -8.41
CA ALA A 206 2.28 -6.14 -9.67
C ALA A 206 3.06 -7.46 -9.59
N ALA A 207 3.66 -7.75 -8.43
CA ALA A 207 4.33 -9.04 -8.19
C ALA A 207 3.33 -10.20 -8.16
N GLU A 208 2.19 -10.02 -7.49
CA GLU A 208 1.10 -10.99 -7.44
C GLU A 208 0.46 -11.16 -8.84
N ALA A 209 0.22 -10.06 -9.57
CA ALA A 209 -0.30 -10.10 -10.93
C ALA A 209 0.63 -10.83 -11.92
N ALA A 210 1.93 -10.89 -11.65
CA ALA A 210 2.89 -11.59 -12.50
C ALA A 210 2.69 -13.11 -12.53
N GLU A 211 1.89 -13.67 -11.61
CA GLU A 211 1.52 -15.09 -11.60
C GLU A 211 0.53 -15.48 -12.72
N LEU A 212 -0.19 -14.48 -13.29
CA LEU A 212 -1.06 -14.69 -14.44
C LEU A 212 -0.26 -14.88 -15.74
N SER A 213 -0.84 -15.56 -16.73
CA SER A 213 -0.19 -15.89 -18.01
C SER A 213 0.42 -14.68 -18.73
N ASP A 214 -0.30 -13.55 -18.77
CA ASP A 214 0.19 -12.28 -19.33
C ASP A 214 0.66 -11.29 -18.26
N GLY A 215 0.80 -11.74 -17.01
CA GLY A 215 1.10 -10.94 -15.84
C GLY A 215 2.45 -10.23 -15.91
N HIS A 216 3.43 -10.79 -16.59
CA HIS A 216 4.73 -10.15 -16.80
C HIS A 216 4.62 -8.81 -17.56
N MET A 217 3.70 -8.70 -18.52
CA MET A 217 3.44 -7.44 -19.22
C MET A 217 2.82 -6.41 -18.28
N VAL A 218 1.81 -6.82 -17.53
CA VAL A 218 1.15 -5.96 -16.51
C VAL A 218 2.19 -5.46 -15.50
N ARG A 219 3.00 -6.36 -14.96
CA ARG A 219 4.07 -6.05 -14.01
C ARG A 219 5.05 -5.03 -14.58
N ASN A 220 5.55 -5.21 -15.80
CA ASN A 220 6.50 -4.29 -16.40
C ASN A 220 5.91 -2.90 -16.66
N VAL A 221 4.65 -2.80 -17.08
CA VAL A 221 3.93 -1.52 -17.21
C VAL A 221 3.81 -0.82 -15.87
N VAL A 222 3.47 -1.54 -14.81
CA VAL A 222 3.37 -0.99 -13.45
C VAL A 222 4.75 -0.58 -12.93
N LEU A 223 5.77 -1.42 -13.06
CA LEU A 223 7.15 -1.09 -12.66
C LEU A 223 7.66 0.17 -13.34
N PHE A 224 7.45 0.30 -14.65
CA PHE A 224 7.80 1.51 -15.40
C PHE A 224 7.05 2.74 -14.85
N SER A 225 5.76 2.62 -14.60
CA SER A 225 4.96 3.73 -14.07
C SER A 225 5.41 4.14 -12.67
N VAL A 226 5.74 3.17 -11.80
CA VAL A 226 6.29 3.42 -10.46
C VAL A 226 7.61 4.16 -10.55
N LEU A 227 8.51 3.75 -11.46
CA LEU A 227 9.77 4.48 -11.70
C LEU A 227 9.52 5.95 -12.03
N VAL A 228 8.59 6.24 -12.94
CA VAL A 228 8.23 7.62 -13.31
C VAL A 228 7.66 8.38 -12.12
N TYR A 229 6.74 7.77 -11.36
CA TYR A 229 6.13 8.40 -10.19
C TYR A 229 7.12 8.64 -9.05
N GLU A 230 8.07 7.75 -8.82
CA GLU A 230 9.11 7.90 -7.79
C GLU A 230 10.12 9.00 -8.15
N LEU A 231 10.42 9.19 -9.42
CA LEU A 231 11.31 10.27 -9.88
C LEU A 231 10.63 11.65 -9.82
N VAL A 232 9.38 11.74 -10.25
CA VAL A 232 8.67 13.02 -10.42
C VAL A 232 7.80 13.37 -9.21
N GLY A 233 7.22 12.35 -8.57
CA GLY A 233 6.22 12.49 -7.50
C GLY A 233 6.68 13.27 -6.28
N PRO A 234 7.84 12.98 -5.66
CA PRO A 234 8.34 13.73 -4.51
C PRO A 234 8.54 15.21 -4.81
N THR A 235 9.04 15.54 -6.01
CA THR A 235 9.22 16.93 -6.47
C THR A 235 7.89 17.65 -6.61
N LEU A 236 6.91 17.02 -7.26
CA LEU A 236 5.55 17.56 -7.40
C LEU A 236 4.86 17.72 -6.04
N THR A 237 5.01 16.76 -5.15
CA THR A 237 4.47 16.80 -3.81
C THR A 237 5.06 17.96 -3.01
N LYS A 238 6.38 18.12 -3.03
CA LYS A 238 7.06 19.24 -2.38
C LYS A 238 6.59 20.58 -2.94
N PHE A 239 6.53 20.71 -4.26
CA PHE A 239 6.02 21.93 -4.91
C PHE A 239 4.57 22.24 -4.49
N SER A 240 3.70 21.24 -4.48
CA SER A 240 2.29 21.40 -4.09
C SER A 240 2.12 21.81 -2.64
N LEU A 241 2.88 21.22 -1.71
CA LEU A 241 2.85 21.56 -0.29
C LEU A 241 3.41 22.96 -0.02
N THR A 242 4.46 23.36 -0.73
CA THR A 242 5.01 24.73 -0.66
C THR A 242 4.00 25.74 -1.20
N ALA A 243 3.36 25.47 -2.34
CA ALA A 243 2.33 26.34 -2.92
C ALA A 243 1.05 26.41 -2.07
N ALA A 244 0.73 25.37 -1.31
CA ALA A 244 -0.35 25.37 -0.33
C ALA A 244 0.00 26.16 0.95
N GLY A 245 1.29 26.48 1.16
CA GLY A 245 1.77 27.16 2.37
C GLY A 245 1.88 26.24 3.60
N GLU A 246 1.97 24.93 3.38
CA GLU A 246 2.14 23.91 4.44
C GLU A 246 3.62 23.66 4.77
N ILE A 247 4.53 24.05 3.88
CA ILE A 247 5.97 23.94 4.05
C ILE A 247 6.60 25.30 3.76
N GLU A 248 7.37 25.81 4.71
CA GLU A 248 8.20 27.01 4.50
C GLU A 248 9.45 26.62 3.69
N PRO A 249 9.77 27.35 2.61
CA PRO A 249 10.89 27.02 1.73
C PRO A 249 12.26 26.96 2.43
N GLU A 250 12.42 27.73 3.51
CA GLU A 250 13.67 27.90 4.26
C GLU A 250 13.73 27.06 5.55
N GLY A 251 12.65 26.41 5.93
CA GLY A 251 12.54 25.63 7.15
C GLY A 251 13.30 24.31 7.08
N ARG A 252 14.54 24.27 7.54
CA ARG A 252 15.26 23.03 7.87
C ARG A 252 14.76 22.47 9.22
N THR A 253 13.50 22.11 9.32
CA THR A 253 13.01 21.38 10.49
C THR A 253 13.25 19.88 10.28
N SER A 254 14.41 19.40 10.73
CA SER A 254 14.55 18.01 11.10
C SER A 254 13.53 17.72 12.23
N ALA A 255 12.81 16.61 12.16
CA ALA A 255 11.87 16.19 13.22
C ALA A 255 12.51 16.13 14.62
N ARG A 256 13.84 16.12 14.71
CA ARG A 256 14.61 16.24 15.95
C ARG A 256 14.66 17.64 16.54
N THR A 257 14.43 18.70 15.75
CA THR A 257 14.49 20.08 16.21
C THR A 257 13.11 20.63 16.64
N ALA A 258 12.03 20.02 16.17
CA ALA A 258 10.67 20.44 16.50
C ALA A 258 10.25 20.13 17.96
N ASN A 259 11.00 19.31 18.68
CA ASN A 259 10.72 18.90 20.06
C ASN A 259 11.73 19.45 21.10
N LYS A 260 12.47 20.51 20.80
CA LYS A 260 13.18 21.24 21.87
C LYS A 260 12.20 22.24 22.49
N PRO A 261 11.85 22.10 23.79
CA PRO A 261 11.16 23.18 24.48
C PRO A 261 12.06 24.42 24.43
N GLU A 262 11.49 25.56 24.03
CA GLU A 262 12.17 26.85 24.15
C GLU A 262 12.52 27.07 25.64
N VAL A 263 13.80 27.00 25.94
CA VAL A 263 14.29 27.39 27.26
C VAL A 263 14.16 28.91 27.30
N PRO A 264 13.34 29.51 28.20
CA PRO A 264 13.26 30.94 28.30
C PRO A 264 14.64 31.48 28.73
N VAL A 265 15.22 32.31 27.88
CA VAL A 265 16.45 33.04 28.20
C VAL A 265 16.06 34.06 29.27
N THR A 266 16.34 33.76 30.54
CA THR A 266 16.35 34.76 31.59
C THR A 266 17.59 35.61 31.37
N LEU A 267 17.39 36.81 30.89
CA LEU A 267 18.39 37.87 30.93
C LEU A 267 18.46 38.35 32.38
N ASP A 268 19.56 38.02 33.10
CA ASP A 268 20.03 38.72 34.26
C ASP A 268 20.98 39.87 33.86
#